data_8af4e4df612148b96d47ae1a4ccbb055
#
_entry.id   8af4e4df612148b96d47ae1a4ccbb055
#
_cell.length_a   1.000
_cell.length_b   1.000
_cell.length_c   1.000
_cell.angle_alpha   90.00
_cell.angle_beta   90.00
_cell.angle_gamma   90.00
#
_symmetry.space_group_name_H-M   'P 1'
#
loop_
_entity.id
_entity.type
_entity.pdbx_description
1 polymer ?
#
loop_
_entity_poly.entity_id
_entity_poly.type
_entity_poly.pdbx_seq_one_letter_code
_entity_poly.pdbx_strand_id
1 'polypeptide(L)'
;MRQHVNPLSSNFNQIERIPSLIEMFSDSKLNLHLDVGCASGEYLLDLALVNTSWNYLGIEIRERLVKTAKLKAQETEIKNLYFLFGNANNILNNVQSKFIIRNLKSISFNFPDPWFKKRHYKRRVIQPEFINVLSNLLQKGSLIFIKTDVKELFDYMNFTILNYSNFQIVDINDFNYYESFNPNKVKTNREKYAIINKLDIFEKIYMKI
;
A
#
# COMPACT_ATOMS: atom_id res chain seq x y z
N MET A 1 13.77 12.32 -11.93
CA MET A 1 14.26 12.55 -10.53
C MET A 1 13.08 12.27 -9.58
N ARG A 2 13.21 11.34 -8.61
CA ARG A 2 12.15 11.12 -7.61
C ARG A 2 12.02 12.35 -6.74
N GLN A 3 10.84 12.94 -6.68
CA GLN A 3 10.54 14.07 -5.80
C GLN A 3 10.21 13.49 -4.40
N HIS A 4 11.20 13.54 -3.49
CA HIS A 4 11.00 13.08 -2.12
C HIS A 4 10.24 14.14 -1.32
N VAL A 5 9.14 13.76 -0.72
CA VAL A 5 8.36 14.59 0.21
C VAL A 5 8.69 14.15 1.63
N ASN A 6 8.90 15.12 2.54
CA ASN A 6 9.12 14.80 3.95
C ASN A 6 7.79 14.42 4.62
N PRO A 7 7.54 13.12 4.92
CA PRO A 7 6.27 12.68 5.49
C PRO A 7 6.02 13.18 6.92
N LEU A 8 7.06 13.70 7.58
CA LEU A 8 6.99 14.25 8.94
C LEU A 8 6.70 15.76 8.96
N SER A 9 6.35 16.35 7.80
CA SER A 9 5.95 17.76 7.75
C SER A 9 4.59 17.94 8.41
N SER A 10 4.44 19.05 9.15
CA SER A 10 3.17 19.45 9.77
C SER A 10 2.01 19.61 8.77
N ASN A 11 2.31 19.81 7.49
CA ASN A 11 1.32 19.89 6.42
C ASN A 11 0.48 18.61 6.27
N PHE A 12 0.98 17.46 6.77
CA PHE A 12 0.26 16.17 6.71
C PHE A 12 -0.42 15.80 8.03
N ASN A 13 -0.40 16.68 9.04
CA ASN A 13 -1.10 16.45 10.31
C ASN A 13 -2.62 16.67 10.19
N GLN A 14 -3.04 17.48 9.24
CA GLN A 14 -4.46 17.64 8.94
C GLN A 14 -4.89 16.54 7.97
N ILE A 15 -5.87 15.75 8.39
CA ILE A 15 -6.46 14.72 7.57
C ILE A 15 -7.73 15.30 6.98
N GLU A 16 -7.82 15.33 5.66
CA GLU A 16 -9.08 15.63 4.99
C GLU A 16 -10.14 14.59 5.39
N ARG A 17 -11.41 14.93 5.23
CA ARG A 17 -12.49 13.98 5.45
C ARG A 17 -12.22 12.71 4.66
N ILE A 18 -12.19 11.55 5.35
CA ILE A 18 -12.09 10.25 4.72
C ILE A 18 -13.51 9.81 4.33
N PRO A 19 -13.82 9.64 3.03
CA PRO A 19 -15.13 9.17 2.60
C PRO A 19 -15.40 7.74 3.09
N SER A 20 -16.66 7.39 3.29
CA SER A 20 -17.07 6.02 3.62
C SER A 20 -16.86 5.06 2.45
N LEU A 21 -16.85 3.75 2.69
CA LEU A 21 -16.70 2.75 1.61
C LEU A 21 -17.82 2.86 0.56
N ILE A 22 -19.04 3.23 0.97
CA ILE A 22 -20.19 3.42 0.06
C ILE A 22 -19.99 4.64 -0.84
N GLU A 23 -19.29 5.68 -0.35
CA GLU A 23 -18.95 6.85 -1.16
C GLU A 23 -17.78 6.57 -2.11
N MET A 24 -16.90 5.61 -1.76
CA MET A 24 -15.72 5.28 -2.57
C MET A 24 -15.99 4.23 -3.65
N PHE A 25 -16.86 3.26 -3.37
CA PHE A 25 -17.01 2.06 -4.19
C PHE A 25 -18.47 1.72 -4.46
N SER A 26 -18.78 1.17 -5.63
CA SER A 26 -20.13 0.72 -5.97
C SER A 26 -20.59 -0.48 -5.15
N ASP A 27 -19.68 -1.39 -4.82
CA ASP A 27 -19.91 -2.47 -3.85
C ASP A 27 -18.96 -2.33 -2.66
N SER A 28 -19.46 -1.78 -1.58
CA SER A 28 -18.69 -1.56 -0.35
C SER A 28 -18.42 -2.83 0.47
N LYS A 29 -18.97 -3.98 0.08
CA LYS A 29 -18.82 -5.26 0.81
C LYS A 29 -17.62 -6.06 0.34
N LEU A 30 -17.08 -5.77 -0.83
CA LEU A 30 -15.93 -6.48 -1.37
C LEU A 30 -14.70 -6.32 -0.47
N ASN A 31 -13.82 -7.32 -0.50
CA ASN A 31 -12.52 -7.24 0.13
C ASN A 31 -11.72 -6.07 -0.43
N LEU A 32 -10.94 -5.43 0.42
CA LEU A 32 -10.18 -4.24 0.08
C LEU A 32 -8.68 -4.55 0.04
N HIS A 33 -8.03 -4.13 -1.04
CA HIS A 33 -6.58 -4.00 -1.14
C HIS A 33 -6.17 -2.53 -1.03
N LEU A 34 -5.17 -2.26 -0.20
CA LEU A 34 -4.58 -0.94 -0.02
C LEU A 34 -3.16 -0.92 -0.58
N ASP A 35 -2.83 0.03 -1.47
CA ASP A 35 -1.45 0.30 -1.89
C ASP A 35 -0.95 1.62 -1.27
N VAL A 36 0.09 1.52 -0.45
CA VAL A 36 0.68 2.67 0.26
C VAL A 36 1.82 3.27 -0.55
N GLY A 37 1.65 4.52 -0.97
CA GLY A 37 2.57 5.19 -1.90
C GLY A 37 2.25 4.86 -3.36
N CYS A 38 0.97 4.83 -3.72
CA CYS A 38 0.46 4.38 -5.02
C CYS A 38 0.88 5.25 -6.23
N ALA A 39 1.61 6.32 -6.01
CA ALA A 39 2.05 7.26 -7.04
C ALA A 39 0.87 7.78 -7.92
N SER A 40 0.99 7.72 -9.24
CA SER A 40 -0.06 8.11 -10.20
C SER A 40 -1.05 6.99 -10.53
N GLY A 41 -1.08 5.94 -9.72
CA GLY A 41 -2.17 4.96 -9.64
C GLY A 41 -2.19 3.87 -10.71
N GLU A 42 -1.21 3.81 -11.65
CA GLU A 42 -1.22 2.87 -12.77
C GLU A 42 -1.33 1.41 -12.32
N TYR A 43 -0.57 1.05 -11.28
CA TYR A 43 -0.59 -0.31 -10.74
C TYR A 43 -1.96 -0.72 -10.22
N LEU A 44 -2.62 0.15 -9.44
CA LEU A 44 -3.96 -0.15 -8.93
C LEU A 44 -5.02 -0.10 -10.02
N LEU A 45 -4.85 0.76 -11.02
CA LEU A 45 -5.73 0.81 -12.18
C LEU A 45 -5.71 -0.51 -12.94
N ASP A 46 -4.51 -1.00 -13.27
CA ASP A 46 -4.32 -2.27 -13.95
C ASP A 46 -4.87 -3.45 -13.11
N LEU A 47 -4.67 -3.45 -11.78
CA LEU A 47 -5.24 -4.46 -10.89
C LEU A 47 -6.77 -4.43 -10.87
N ALA A 48 -7.37 -3.25 -10.78
CA ALA A 48 -8.82 -3.09 -10.72
C ALA A 48 -9.51 -3.53 -12.03
N LEU A 49 -8.83 -3.38 -13.16
CA LEU A 49 -9.28 -3.90 -14.45
C LEU A 49 -9.21 -5.42 -14.54
N VAL A 50 -8.13 -6.01 -14.00
CA VAL A 50 -7.89 -7.47 -14.08
C VAL A 50 -8.75 -8.25 -13.08
N ASN A 51 -9.07 -7.64 -11.92
CA ASN A 51 -9.85 -8.30 -10.89
C ASN A 51 -10.91 -7.35 -10.30
N THR A 52 -12.14 -7.51 -10.74
CA THR A 52 -13.29 -6.72 -10.31
C THR A 52 -13.96 -7.23 -9.03
N SER A 53 -13.51 -8.37 -8.48
CA SER A 53 -14.05 -8.95 -7.24
C SER A 53 -13.45 -8.36 -5.96
N TRP A 54 -12.58 -7.37 -6.09
CA TRP A 54 -11.95 -6.64 -4.99
C TRP A 54 -12.10 -5.13 -5.19
N ASN A 55 -12.12 -4.41 -4.09
CA ASN A 55 -11.93 -2.96 -4.06
C ASN A 55 -10.45 -2.61 -3.89
N TYR A 56 -10.05 -1.49 -4.48
CA TYR A 56 -8.67 -1.01 -4.46
C TYR A 56 -8.61 0.42 -3.95
N LEU A 57 -7.77 0.67 -2.96
CA LEU A 57 -7.54 1.98 -2.38
C LEU A 57 -6.05 2.35 -2.51
N GLY A 58 -5.76 3.46 -3.16
CA GLY A 58 -4.42 4.04 -3.17
C GLY A 58 -4.31 5.19 -2.19
N ILE A 59 -3.25 5.20 -1.38
CA ILE A 59 -2.88 6.37 -0.56
C ILE A 59 -1.54 6.91 -1.06
N GLU A 60 -1.49 8.20 -1.37
CA GLU A 60 -0.27 8.87 -1.83
C GLU A 60 -0.14 10.24 -1.16
N ILE A 61 1.07 10.56 -0.70
CA ILE A 61 1.38 11.80 0.02
C ILE A 61 1.59 13.01 -0.92
N ARG A 62 1.75 12.77 -2.22
CA ARG A 62 1.94 13.82 -3.24
C ARG A 62 0.61 14.13 -3.94
N GLU A 63 -0.01 15.23 -3.54
CA GLU A 63 -1.32 15.65 -4.03
C GLU A 63 -1.44 15.64 -5.56
N ARG A 64 -0.41 16.15 -6.27
CA ARG A 64 -0.38 16.15 -7.72
C ARG A 64 -0.54 14.75 -8.33
N LEU A 65 0.08 13.75 -7.74
CA LEU A 65 -0.03 12.36 -8.23
C LEU A 65 -1.40 11.77 -7.96
N VAL A 66 -1.99 12.08 -6.79
CA VAL A 66 -3.38 11.68 -6.49
C VAL A 66 -4.36 12.30 -7.48
N LYS A 67 -4.21 13.57 -7.83
CA LYS A 67 -5.04 14.23 -8.86
C LYS A 67 -4.94 13.50 -10.21
N THR A 68 -3.70 13.15 -10.62
CA THR A 68 -3.47 12.37 -11.85
C THR A 68 -4.12 10.98 -11.76
N ALA A 69 -3.99 10.29 -10.64
CA ALA A 69 -4.58 8.95 -10.44
C ALA A 69 -6.11 8.99 -10.49
N LYS A 70 -6.73 10.01 -9.87
CA LYS A 70 -8.19 10.21 -9.91
C LYS A 70 -8.70 10.46 -11.32
N LEU A 71 -8.01 11.30 -12.11
CA LEU A 71 -8.39 11.56 -13.51
C LEU A 71 -8.35 10.26 -14.33
N LYS A 72 -7.27 9.49 -14.24
CA LYS A 72 -7.17 8.19 -14.95
C LYS A 72 -8.29 7.23 -14.56
N ALA A 73 -8.63 7.14 -13.25
CA ALA A 73 -9.73 6.28 -12.80
C ALA A 73 -11.08 6.74 -13.38
N GLN A 74 -11.31 8.05 -13.45
CA GLN A 74 -12.53 8.60 -14.03
C GLN A 74 -12.66 8.28 -15.53
N GLU A 75 -11.56 8.36 -16.30
CA GLU A 75 -11.52 8.05 -17.73
C GLU A 75 -11.86 6.58 -18.04
N THR A 76 -11.65 5.67 -17.09
CA THR A 76 -11.89 4.23 -17.25
C THR A 76 -13.24 3.75 -16.72
N GLU A 77 -14.03 4.64 -16.13
CA GLU A 77 -15.33 4.33 -15.51
C GLU A 77 -15.30 3.22 -14.44
N ILE A 78 -14.12 2.88 -13.92
CA ILE A 78 -13.91 1.86 -12.88
C ILE A 78 -14.60 2.28 -11.57
N LYS A 79 -15.37 1.35 -10.97
CA LYS A 79 -16.15 1.61 -9.75
C LYS A 79 -15.57 0.96 -8.48
N ASN A 80 -14.53 0.17 -8.60
CA ASN A 80 -13.85 -0.55 -7.52
C ASN A 80 -12.46 0.02 -7.20
N LEU A 81 -12.17 1.28 -7.60
CA LEU A 81 -10.88 1.94 -7.40
C LEU A 81 -11.08 3.35 -6.84
N TYR A 82 -10.33 3.68 -5.79
CA TYR A 82 -10.35 5.01 -5.19
C TYR A 82 -8.95 5.46 -4.75
N PHE A 83 -8.72 6.77 -4.72
CA PHE A 83 -7.43 7.36 -4.31
C PHE A 83 -7.63 8.42 -3.24
N LEU A 84 -6.82 8.32 -2.15
CA LEU A 84 -6.76 9.29 -1.06
C LEU A 84 -5.42 10.04 -1.08
N PHE A 85 -5.50 11.34 -0.87
CA PHE A 85 -4.34 12.17 -0.59
C PHE A 85 -4.04 12.16 0.90
N GLY A 86 -2.77 11.97 1.27
CA GLY A 86 -2.29 12.14 2.63
C GLY A 86 -1.20 11.17 3.04
N ASN A 87 -0.82 11.27 4.32
CA ASN A 87 0.11 10.34 4.95
C ASN A 87 -0.65 9.09 5.42
N ALA A 88 -0.28 7.92 4.91
CA ALA A 88 -0.94 6.66 5.25
C ALA A 88 -0.94 6.36 6.76
N ASN A 89 0.14 6.70 7.46
CA ASN A 89 0.23 6.52 8.91
C ASN A 89 -0.85 7.34 9.63
N ASN A 90 -1.06 8.58 9.21
CA ASN A 90 -2.06 9.46 9.81
C ASN A 90 -3.48 9.01 9.45
N ILE A 91 -3.70 8.65 8.17
CA ILE A 91 -5.00 8.18 7.69
C ILE A 91 -5.42 6.91 8.44
N LEU A 92 -4.56 5.90 8.55
CA LEU A 92 -4.92 4.63 9.19
C LEU A 92 -5.02 4.71 10.73
N ASN A 93 -4.34 5.67 11.34
CA ASN A 93 -4.50 5.98 12.78
C ASN A 93 -5.78 6.76 13.09
N ASN A 94 -6.45 7.32 12.10
CA ASN A 94 -7.65 8.11 12.32
C ASN A 94 -8.84 7.23 12.66
N VAL A 95 -9.62 7.64 13.67
CA VAL A 95 -10.84 6.93 14.09
C VAL A 95 -11.85 6.78 12.94
N GLN A 96 -11.88 7.75 12.01
CA GLN A 96 -12.74 7.71 10.83
C GLN A 96 -12.37 6.59 9.84
N SER A 97 -11.16 6.04 9.89
CA SER A 97 -10.74 4.96 8.99
C SER A 97 -11.14 3.55 9.46
N LYS A 98 -11.77 3.41 10.62
CA LYS A 98 -12.19 2.10 11.15
C LYS A 98 -13.07 1.29 10.19
N PHE A 99 -13.89 1.94 9.37
CA PHE A 99 -14.70 1.27 8.36
C PHE A 99 -13.88 0.76 7.16
N ILE A 100 -12.79 1.45 6.78
CA ILE A 100 -11.86 0.98 5.74
C ILE A 100 -11.22 -0.34 6.21
N ILE A 101 -10.80 -0.37 7.46
CA ILE A 101 -10.06 -1.47 8.07
C ILE A 101 -10.88 -2.75 8.13
N ARG A 102 -12.20 -2.65 8.29
CA ARG A 102 -13.08 -3.83 8.38
C ARG A 102 -12.99 -4.72 7.13
N ASN A 103 -12.85 -4.14 5.96
CA ASN A 103 -12.77 -4.88 4.70
C ASN A 103 -11.33 -5.04 4.20
N LEU A 104 -10.36 -4.45 4.90
CA LEU A 104 -8.95 -4.47 4.51
C LEU A 104 -8.36 -5.86 4.73
N LYS A 105 -8.07 -6.55 3.62
CA LYS A 105 -7.52 -7.90 3.62
C LYS A 105 -6.10 -7.95 3.09
N SER A 106 -5.64 -6.90 2.44
CA SER A 106 -4.33 -6.88 1.81
C SER A 106 -3.77 -5.46 1.75
N ILE A 107 -2.47 -5.34 2.04
CA ILE A 107 -1.72 -4.08 1.93
C ILE A 107 -0.45 -4.34 1.12
N SER A 108 -0.11 -3.43 0.20
CA SER A 108 1.17 -3.42 -0.49
C SER A 108 2.02 -2.18 -0.18
N PHE A 109 3.33 -2.40 -0.11
CA PHE A 109 4.37 -1.37 -0.05
C PHE A 109 5.33 -1.62 -1.20
N ASN A 110 5.03 -1.01 -2.34
CA ASN A 110 5.75 -1.22 -3.59
C ASN A 110 6.82 -0.14 -3.78
N PHE A 111 8.11 -0.54 -3.72
CA PHE A 111 9.27 0.32 -3.96
C PHE A 111 9.21 1.65 -3.20
N PRO A 112 8.98 1.63 -1.88
CA PRO A 112 8.92 2.86 -1.08
C PRO A 112 10.25 3.61 -1.10
N ASP A 113 10.22 4.89 -0.71
CA ASP A 113 11.42 5.72 -0.67
C ASP A 113 12.44 5.19 0.36
N PRO A 114 13.69 4.88 -0.04
CA PRO A 114 14.64 4.19 0.82
C PRO A 114 15.27 5.08 1.90
N TRP A 115 15.29 6.40 1.69
CA TRP A 115 15.87 7.37 2.65
C TRP A 115 17.27 6.95 3.13
N PHE A 116 18.25 6.85 2.24
CA PHE A 116 19.59 6.28 2.46
C PHE A 116 20.38 6.90 3.62
N LYS A 117 20.16 8.19 3.95
CA LYS A 117 20.87 8.85 5.06
C LYS A 117 20.26 8.43 6.40
N LYS A 118 21.06 7.90 7.35
CA LYS A 118 20.61 7.43 8.68
C LYS A 118 19.68 8.42 9.38
N ARG A 119 19.98 9.72 9.36
CA ARG A 119 19.13 10.77 9.93
C ARG A 119 17.72 10.86 9.32
N HIS A 120 17.49 10.23 8.16
CA HIS A 120 16.22 10.21 7.44
C HIS A 120 15.46 8.89 7.58
N TYR A 121 15.99 7.87 8.25
CA TYR A 121 15.33 6.56 8.42
C TYR A 121 13.94 6.68 9.05
N LYS A 122 13.76 7.65 9.96
CA LYS A 122 12.45 7.98 10.53
C LYS A 122 11.38 8.43 9.52
N ARG A 123 11.77 8.67 8.25
CA ARG A 123 10.88 9.02 7.14
C ARG A 123 10.46 7.82 6.30
N ARG A 124 11.06 6.65 6.51
CA ARG A 124 10.64 5.41 5.86
C ARG A 124 9.19 5.13 6.25
N VAL A 125 8.39 4.65 5.31
CA VAL A 125 6.95 4.42 5.53
C VAL A 125 6.70 3.31 6.56
N ILE A 126 7.49 2.24 6.51
CA ILE A 126 7.43 1.15 7.50
C ILE A 126 8.28 1.55 8.70
N GLN A 127 7.60 1.86 9.81
CA GLN A 127 8.17 2.16 11.12
C GLN A 127 7.55 1.22 12.17
N PRO A 128 8.23 0.94 13.29
CA PRO A 128 7.69 0.08 14.34
C PRO A 128 6.28 0.47 14.78
N GLU A 129 6.06 1.75 15.02
CA GLU A 129 4.77 2.29 15.48
C GLU A 129 3.66 2.02 14.44
N PHE A 130 3.96 2.21 13.16
CA PHE A 130 3.00 1.98 12.08
C PHE A 130 2.67 0.50 11.92
N ILE A 131 3.67 -0.38 11.99
CA ILE A 131 3.46 -1.83 11.93
C ILE A 131 2.67 -2.34 13.13
N ASN A 132 2.91 -1.81 14.33
CA ASN A 132 2.11 -2.12 15.50
C ASN A 132 0.65 -1.69 15.31
N VAL A 133 0.39 -0.51 14.76
CA VAL A 133 -0.96 -0.06 14.41
C VAL A 133 -1.61 -1.02 13.42
N LEU A 134 -0.95 -1.38 12.32
CA LEU A 134 -1.47 -2.34 11.33
C LEU A 134 -1.74 -3.71 11.98
N SER A 135 -0.85 -4.16 12.87
CA SER A 135 -1.03 -5.42 13.59
C SER A 135 -2.28 -5.44 14.46
N ASN A 136 -2.64 -4.30 15.06
CA ASN A 136 -3.84 -4.19 15.89
C ASN A 136 -5.13 -3.99 15.07
N LEU A 137 -5.01 -3.43 13.88
CA LEU A 137 -6.17 -3.10 13.04
C LEU A 137 -6.55 -4.23 12.10
N LEU A 138 -5.57 -4.96 11.57
CA LEU A 138 -5.79 -6.00 10.58
C LEU A 138 -6.36 -7.27 11.21
N GLN A 139 -7.29 -7.89 10.51
CA GLN A 139 -7.86 -9.18 10.90
C GLN A 139 -6.88 -10.32 10.64
N LYS A 140 -7.02 -11.42 11.39
CA LYS A 140 -6.32 -12.66 11.11
C LYS A 140 -6.53 -13.09 9.65
N GLY A 141 -5.44 -13.54 9.01
CA GLY A 141 -5.41 -13.88 7.59
C GLY A 141 -5.19 -12.70 6.63
N SER A 142 -5.17 -11.46 7.12
CA SER A 142 -4.82 -10.31 6.26
C SER A 142 -3.34 -10.34 5.88
N LEU A 143 -3.01 -9.81 4.69
CA LEU A 143 -1.71 -9.90 4.07
C LEU A 143 -0.99 -8.56 3.98
N ILE A 144 0.33 -8.59 4.14
CA ILE A 144 1.21 -7.48 3.80
C ILE A 144 2.20 -7.95 2.73
N PHE A 145 2.29 -7.19 1.64
CA PHE A 145 3.25 -7.38 0.57
C PHE A 145 4.29 -6.28 0.62
N ILE A 146 5.56 -6.65 0.62
CA ILE A 146 6.65 -5.68 0.43
C ILE A 146 7.45 -6.01 -0.80
N LYS A 147 7.85 -4.98 -1.55
CA LYS A 147 8.70 -5.12 -2.73
C LYS A 147 9.62 -3.91 -2.87
N THR A 148 10.90 -4.14 -3.13
CA THR A 148 11.89 -3.08 -3.36
C THR A 148 13.11 -3.60 -4.12
N ASP A 149 13.83 -2.72 -4.81
CA ASP A 149 15.12 -2.99 -5.45
C ASP A 149 16.31 -2.55 -4.57
N VAL A 150 16.06 -2.20 -3.30
CA VAL A 150 17.08 -1.77 -2.34
C VAL A 150 17.20 -2.78 -1.20
N LYS A 151 18.26 -3.59 -1.20
CA LYS A 151 18.46 -4.66 -0.21
C LYS A 151 18.43 -4.17 1.23
N GLU A 152 19.10 -3.06 1.55
CA GLU A 152 19.11 -2.49 2.91
C GLU A 152 17.70 -2.10 3.37
N LEU A 153 16.89 -1.53 2.48
CA LEU A 153 15.50 -1.19 2.80
C LEU A 153 14.66 -2.46 3.01
N PHE A 154 14.86 -3.48 2.17
CA PHE A 154 14.17 -4.76 2.31
C PHE A 154 14.45 -5.39 3.67
N ASP A 155 15.73 -5.47 4.08
CA ASP A 155 16.13 -6.04 5.37
C ASP A 155 15.53 -5.27 6.54
N TYR A 156 15.53 -3.94 6.46
CA TYR A 156 14.90 -3.09 7.47
C TYR A 156 13.38 -3.34 7.55
N MET A 157 12.68 -3.39 6.43
CA MET A 157 11.23 -3.64 6.38
C MET A 157 10.91 -5.04 6.96
N ASN A 158 11.65 -6.07 6.52
CA ASN A 158 11.48 -7.44 7.00
C ASN A 158 11.70 -7.54 8.50
N PHE A 159 12.79 -6.95 9.02
CA PHE A 159 13.09 -6.91 10.45
C PHE A 159 11.95 -6.21 11.23
N THR A 160 11.50 -5.05 10.74
CA THR A 160 10.47 -4.26 11.41
C THR A 160 9.14 -5.01 11.48
N ILE A 161 8.70 -5.62 10.38
CA ILE A 161 7.44 -6.37 10.36
C ILE A 161 7.50 -7.55 11.33
N LEU A 162 8.58 -8.33 11.33
CA LEU A 162 8.66 -9.54 12.17
C LEU A 162 8.82 -9.26 13.66
N ASN A 163 9.47 -8.14 14.03
CA ASN A 163 9.79 -7.89 15.44
C ASN A 163 8.78 -6.97 16.16
N TYR A 164 7.92 -6.28 15.42
CA TYR A 164 6.97 -5.31 16.00
C TYR A 164 5.50 -5.65 15.72
N SER A 165 5.22 -6.90 15.36
CA SER A 165 3.86 -7.32 15.05
C SER A 165 3.62 -8.81 15.16
N ASN A 166 2.35 -9.22 15.00
CA ASN A 166 1.93 -10.62 14.94
C ASN A 166 1.74 -11.05 13.47
N PHE A 167 2.77 -10.87 12.65
CA PHE A 167 2.80 -11.36 11.27
C PHE A 167 3.85 -12.46 11.13
N GLN A 168 3.53 -13.45 10.30
CA GLN A 168 4.46 -14.50 9.90
C GLN A 168 4.71 -14.46 8.41
N ILE A 169 5.89 -14.90 7.98
CA ILE A 169 6.23 -15.05 6.56
C ILE A 169 5.37 -16.16 5.97
N VAL A 170 4.89 -15.93 4.75
CA VAL A 170 4.15 -16.91 3.97
C VAL A 170 4.92 -17.18 2.69
N ASP A 171 5.06 -18.47 2.32
CA ASP A 171 5.61 -18.84 1.04
C ASP A 171 4.60 -18.52 -0.07
N ILE A 172 5.08 -17.82 -1.09
CA ILE A 172 4.28 -17.43 -2.24
C ILE A 172 3.73 -18.66 -2.99
N ASN A 173 4.40 -19.80 -2.88
CA ASN A 173 4.05 -21.04 -3.58
C ASN A 173 3.04 -21.90 -2.78
N ASP A 174 2.92 -21.74 -1.47
CA ASP A 174 2.01 -22.49 -0.60
C ASP A 174 0.58 -21.89 -0.55
N PHE A 175 0.25 -20.97 -1.43
CA PHE A 175 -0.81 -20.00 -1.14
C PHE A 175 -2.10 -20.25 -1.94
N ASN A 176 -3.07 -20.95 -1.36
CA ASN A 176 -4.46 -21.06 -1.85
C ASN A 176 -5.23 -19.72 -1.90
N TYR A 177 -4.67 -18.65 -1.31
CA TYR A 177 -5.24 -17.29 -1.34
C TYR A 177 -5.14 -16.60 -2.70
N TYR A 178 -4.23 -17.06 -3.56
CA TYR A 178 -4.04 -16.51 -4.90
C TYR A 178 -5.20 -16.76 -5.85
N GLU A 179 -6.10 -17.70 -5.57
CA GLU A 179 -7.29 -17.89 -6.38
C GLU A 179 -8.19 -16.65 -6.36
N SER A 180 -8.25 -15.94 -5.22
CA SER A 180 -9.10 -14.76 -5.06
C SER A 180 -8.37 -13.43 -5.28
N PHE A 181 -7.06 -13.33 -4.96
CA PHE A 181 -6.29 -12.10 -5.06
C PHE A 181 -4.79 -12.35 -5.24
N ASN A 182 -4.21 -11.86 -6.32
CA ASN A 182 -2.77 -11.87 -6.55
C ASN A 182 -2.28 -10.49 -7.01
N PRO A 183 -1.62 -9.72 -6.14
CA PRO A 183 -1.11 -8.39 -6.47
C PRO A 183 0.04 -8.44 -7.50
N ASN A 184 0.69 -9.59 -7.67
CA ASN A 184 1.78 -9.78 -8.63
C ASN A 184 1.30 -10.07 -10.06
N LYS A 185 -0.02 -10.17 -10.31
CA LYS A 185 -0.57 -10.24 -11.68
C LYS A 185 -0.21 -9.03 -12.52
N VAL A 186 0.03 -7.89 -11.87
CA VAL A 186 0.38 -6.63 -12.50
C VAL A 186 1.70 -6.14 -11.95
N LYS A 187 2.56 -5.62 -12.82
CA LYS A 187 3.85 -5.04 -12.44
C LYS A 187 3.76 -3.53 -12.30
N THR A 188 4.32 -3.00 -11.21
CA THR A 188 4.48 -1.54 -11.05
C THR A 188 5.44 -0.97 -12.08
N ASN A 189 5.36 0.32 -12.37
CA ASN A 189 6.32 0.99 -13.27
C ASN A 189 7.77 0.87 -12.78
N ARG A 190 7.99 0.91 -11.45
CA ARG A 190 9.34 0.70 -10.89
C ARG A 190 9.83 -0.72 -11.06
N GLU A 191 8.95 -1.70 -10.93
CA GLU A 191 9.27 -3.10 -11.17
C GLU A 191 9.64 -3.34 -12.64
N LYS A 192 8.85 -2.82 -13.58
CA LYS A 192 9.18 -2.86 -15.03
C LYS A 192 10.55 -2.25 -15.30
N TYR A 193 10.85 -1.09 -14.71
CA TYR A 193 12.17 -0.46 -14.81
C TYR A 193 13.28 -1.33 -14.22
N ALA A 194 13.09 -1.91 -13.04
CA ALA A 194 14.09 -2.77 -12.39
C ALA A 194 14.41 -4.00 -13.25
N ILE A 195 13.40 -4.65 -13.82
CA ILE A 195 13.57 -5.81 -14.71
C ILE A 195 14.37 -5.43 -15.97
N ILE A 196 14.00 -4.33 -16.64
CA ILE A 196 14.70 -3.86 -17.85
C ILE A 196 16.16 -3.56 -17.56
N ASN A 197 16.46 -2.99 -16.39
CA ASN A 197 17.82 -2.63 -15.98
C ASN A 197 18.56 -3.74 -15.21
N LYS A 198 17.99 -4.95 -15.15
CA LYS A 198 18.57 -6.12 -14.46
C LYS A 198 18.95 -5.84 -13.01
N LEU A 199 18.11 -5.04 -12.31
CA LEU A 199 18.27 -4.80 -10.88
C LEU A 199 17.63 -5.95 -10.11
N ASP A 200 18.21 -6.31 -8.96
CA ASP A 200 17.60 -7.27 -8.04
C ASP A 200 16.29 -6.72 -7.50
N ILE A 201 15.30 -7.60 -7.37
CA ILE A 201 14.02 -7.29 -6.75
C ILE A 201 13.86 -8.20 -5.54
N PHE A 202 13.72 -7.58 -4.37
CA PHE A 202 13.48 -8.26 -3.10
C PHE A 202 12.00 -8.11 -2.75
N GLU A 203 11.32 -9.24 -2.54
CA GLU A 203 9.90 -9.25 -2.18
C GLU A 203 9.60 -10.28 -1.09
N LYS A 204 8.57 -10.03 -0.32
CA LYS A 204 8.09 -10.95 0.72
C LYS A 204 6.62 -10.69 1.05
N ILE A 205 5.94 -11.76 1.48
CA ILE A 205 4.56 -11.73 1.91
C ILE A 205 4.50 -12.13 3.38
N TYR A 206 3.67 -11.43 4.12
CA TYR A 206 3.39 -11.70 5.53
C TYR A 206 1.90 -11.85 5.74
N MET A 207 1.51 -12.78 6.59
CA MET A 207 0.12 -13.00 6.99
C MET A 207 -0.05 -12.70 8.48
N LYS A 208 -1.12 -12.02 8.82
CA LYS A 208 -1.55 -11.79 10.20
C LYS A 208 -1.99 -13.10 10.86
N ILE A 209 -1.40 -13.47 11.99
CA ILE A 209 -1.72 -14.67 12.79
C ILE A 209 -2.64 -14.36 13.96
#